data_0273276a21b6a7f67109a645fbbaa380
#
_entry.id   0273276a21b6a7f67109a645fbbaa380
#
_cell.length_a   1.000
_cell.length_b   1.000
_cell.length_c   1.000
_cell.angle_alpha   90.00
_cell.angle_beta   90.00
_cell.angle_gamma   90.00
#
_symmetry.space_group_name_H-M   'P 1'
#
loop_
_entity.id
_entity.type
_entity.pdbx_description
1 polymer ?
#
loop_
_entity_poly.entity_id
_entity_poly.type
_entity_poly.pdbx_seq_one_letter_code
_entity_poly.pdbx_strand_id
1 'polypeptide(L)'
;MKTTRAWQLGVKDFLIMSGSRQRPHLKRPVWIIVLVTFVIIFLVTAYVYPPTSSAACYIFSSRDCTLYNRPPAFPSRELSDDETISHVVIREILKTPPIQSKNSKIAFLFLTLGTLPFEPLWDMFFRVVWGKISMVDAERRLLAHSLLDPDNQHFVLLSESCVPLHNFDYVYNYLMLTNVSFIDCFTDLGPHGTGRYSEHMMPEVEKNNFRKGSQWFSMKRQHAIIVMADSLYYTKFRLYCKPNMDGRNCYADEHYLPTFFNMIDPGGIANRSVTYVDWSEGKWHPRSFRAQDITFEFLKNLTSMEDSIHFTSDPKRRVITGPCLWNTMKRPCYLFARKFYPETLDRLMIHFSNYTTV
;
A
#
# COMPACT_ATOMS: atom_id res chain seq x y z
N MET A 1 -11.16 -33.17 58.17
CA MET A 1 -10.33 -32.78 59.33
C MET A 1 -10.05 -31.28 59.22
N LYS A 2 -10.67 -30.53 60.13
CA LYS A 2 -10.16 -29.37 60.92
C LYS A 2 -9.64 -28.17 60.06
N THR A 3 -9.96 -26.91 60.26
CA THR A 3 -10.85 -26.16 61.16
C THR A 3 -10.72 -24.69 60.82
N THR A 4 -11.83 -24.06 60.73
CA THR A 4 -12.18 -22.63 60.95
C THR A 4 -11.28 -21.85 61.91
N ARG A 5 -11.11 -20.54 61.64
CA ARG A 5 -11.25 -19.50 62.69
C ARG A 5 -11.59 -18.13 62.14
N ALA A 6 -12.77 -17.69 62.48
CA ALA A 6 -13.21 -16.31 62.48
C ALA A 6 -12.68 -15.58 63.71
N TRP A 7 -12.50 -14.26 63.62
CA TRP A 7 -12.44 -13.37 64.76
C TRP A 7 -13.41 -12.19 64.54
N GLN A 8 -14.44 -12.22 65.37
CA GLN A 8 -15.30 -11.09 65.68
C GLN A 8 -14.83 -10.41 66.97
N LEU A 9 -15.40 -9.21 67.22
CA LEU A 9 -15.48 -8.39 68.44
C LEU A 9 -14.53 -7.16 68.38
N GLY A 10 -14.95 -5.96 68.77
CA GLY A 10 -16.14 -5.60 69.52
C GLY A 10 -16.37 -4.10 69.58
N VAL A 11 -17.60 -3.80 69.75
CA VAL A 11 -18.21 -2.50 70.03
C VAL A 11 -17.80 -1.99 71.43
N LYS A 12 -17.50 -0.68 71.57
CA LYS A 12 -17.83 0.08 72.76
C LYS A 12 -18.00 1.57 72.46
N ASP A 13 -19.16 2.01 72.87
CA ASP A 13 -19.63 3.38 72.95
C ASP A 13 -18.72 4.34 73.73
N PHE A 14 -18.70 5.57 73.27
CA PHE A 14 -18.59 6.73 74.16
C PHE A 14 -19.41 7.93 73.67
N LEU A 15 -20.20 8.45 74.58
CA LEU A 15 -21.23 9.44 74.50
C LEU A 15 -20.74 10.87 74.10
N ILE A 16 -21.54 11.54 73.33
CA ILE A 16 -22.03 12.92 73.41
C ILE A 16 -21.02 14.03 73.75
N MET A 17 -20.82 14.91 72.79
CA MET A 17 -20.89 16.37 73.02
C MET A 17 -21.43 17.11 71.83
N SER A 18 -22.56 17.77 72.07
CA SER A 18 -23.25 18.71 71.21
C SER A 18 -22.35 19.89 70.88
N GLY A 19 -22.11 20.11 69.59
CA GLY A 19 -21.45 21.29 69.05
C GLY A 19 -22.01 21.58 67.67
N SER A 20 -22.97 22.50 67.60
CA SER A 20 -23.51 23.02 66.36
C SER A 20 -22.37 23.70 65.56
N ARG A 21 -21.87 23.04 64.54
CA ARG A 21 -21.09 23.69 63.50
C ARG A 21 -21.84 23.62 62.17
N GLN A 22 -22.32 24.76 61.73
CA GLN A 22 -22.83 25.05 60.41
C GLN A 22 -21.86 24.47 59.39
N ARG A 23 -22.34 23.57 58.57
CA ARG A 23 -21.63 23.11 57.36
C ARG A 23 -21.65 24.21 56.31
N PRO A 24 -20.52 24.66 55.75
CA PRO A 24 -20.56 25.57 54.61
C PRO A 24 -21.01 24.77 53.38
N HIS A 25 -22.23 24.99 52.96
CA HIS A 25 -22.83 24.48 51.72
C HIS A 25 -22.32 25.21 50.49
N LEU A 26 -20.96 25.32 50.27
CA LEU A 26 -20.47 26.12 49.18
C LEU A 26 -19.29 25.53 48.38
N LYS A 27 -19.11 24.21 48.37
CA LYS A 27 -18.00 23.66 47.60
C LYS A 27 -18.37 22.94 46.29
N ARG A 28 -19.62 22.54 46.12
CA ARG A 28 -20.06 21.83 44.91
C ARG A 28 -20.16 22.71 43.64
N PRO A 29 -20.73 23.93 43.66
CA PRO A 29 -20.82 24.76 42.46
C PRO A 29 -19.45 25.28 42.01
N VAL A 30 -18.50 25.55 42.92
CA VAL A 30 -17.17 26.05 42.58
C VAL A 30 -16.36 25.00 41.80
N TRP A 31 -16.43 23.73 42.21
CA TRP A 31 -15.76 22.64 41.48
C TRP A 31 -16.36 22.41 40.09
N ILE A 32 -17.67 22.54 39.93
CA ILE A 32 -18.33 22.43 38.62
C ILE A 32 -17.90 23.60 37.72
N ILE A 33 -17.84 24.82 38.26
CA ILE A 33 -17.38 26.02 37.51
C ILE A 33 -15.91 25.83 37.08
N VAL A 34 -15.04 25.38 37.98
CA VAL A 34 -13.63 25.11 37.67
C VAL A 34 -13.50 24.02 36.61
N LEU A 35 -14.28 22.95 36.67
CA LEU A 35 -14.24 21.87 35.72
C LEU A 35 -14.76 22.33 34.35
N VAL A 36 -15.84 23.10 34.31
CA VAL A 36 -16.38 23.70 33.07
C VAL A 36 -15.40 24.67 32.44
N THR A 37 -14.76 25.55 33.24
CA THR A 37 -13.71 26.46 32.73
C THR A 37 -12.50 25.70 32.21
N PHE A 38 -12.05 24.64 32.87
CA PHE A 38 -10.99 23.79 32.35
C PHE A 38 -11.37 23.11 31.02
N VAL A 39 -12.57 22.59 30.89
CA VAL A 39 -13.08 21.99 29.66
C VAL A 39 -13.18 23.04 28.54
N ILE A 40 -13.66 24.25 28.85
CA ILE A 40 -13.73 25.34 27.86
C ILE A 40 -12.33 25.77 27.42
N ILE A 41 -11.37 25.95 28.35
CA ILE A 41 -9.99 26.28 28.04
C ILE A 41 -9.36 25.17 27.20
N PHE A 42 -9.59 23.90 27.56
CA PHE A 42 -9.09 22.77 26.79
C PHE A 42 -9.68 22.74 25.36
N LEU A 43 -10.98 22.97 25.21
CA LEU A 43 -11.62 23.03 23.88
C LEU A 43 -11.13 24.23 23.06
N VAL A 44 -10.94 25.39 23.71
CA VAL A 44 -10.39 26.58 23.04
C VAL A 44 -8.93 26.38 22.65
N THR A 45 -8.10 25.79 23.53
CA THR A 45 -6.70 25.48 23.19
C THR A 45 -6.61 24.40 22.11
N ALA A 46 -7.46 23.36 22.14
CA ALA A 46 -7.51 22.35 21.09
C ALA A 46 -8.01 22.92 19.74
N TYR A 47 -8.85 23.97 19.78
CA TYR A 47 -9.32 24.67 18.59
C TYR A 47 -8.26 25.62 18.01
N VAL A 48 -7.54 26.36 18.86
CA VAL A 48 -6.52 27.35 18.47
C VAL A 48 -5.18 26.69 18.13
N TYR A 49 -4.83 25.62 18.86
CA TYR A 49 -3.63 24.81 18.64
C TYR A 49 -4.02 23.34 18.44
N PRO A 50 -4.53 22.96 17.26
CA PRO A 50 -4.92 21.58 17.02
C PRO A 50 -3.70 20.67 17.14
N PRO A 51 -3.81 19.61 17.94
CA PRO A 51 -2.70 18.66 18.07
C PRO A 51 -2.41 18.03 16.71
N THR A 52 -1.14 18.03 16.34
CA THR A 52 -0.62 17.55 15.04
C THR A 52 -0.69 16.02 14.85
N SER A 53 -1.49 15.30 15.64
CA SER A 53 -1.67 13.86 15.49
C SER A 53 -2.92 13.51 14.69
N SER A 54 -2.81 12.53 13.80
CA SER A 54 -3.90 12.05 12.93
C SER A 54 -5.17 11.63 13.70
N ALA A 55 -5.05 11.19 14.94
CA ALA A 55 -6.17 10.81 15.78
C ALA A 55 -7.04 11.99 16.22
N ALA A 56 -6.44 13.17 16.40
CA ALA A 56 -7.17 14.37 16.81
C ALA A 56 -7.98 14.99 15.67
N CYS A 57 -7.53 14.87 14.43
CA CYS A 57 -8.27 15.31 13.25
C CYS A 57 -9.57 14.52 13.01
N TYR A 58 -9.67 13.32 13.55
CA TYR A 58 -10.88 12.50 13.45
C TYR A 58 -12.00 12.99 14.41
N ILE A 59 -11.60 13.64 15.53
CA ILE A 59 -12.53 14.08 16.58
C ILE A 59 -12.89 15.56 16.42
N PHE A 60 -11.96 16.35 15.95
CA PHE A 60 -12.11 17.80 15.78
C PHE A 60 -12.01 18.18 14.30
N SER A 61 -13.17 18.34 13.64
CA SER A 61 -13.24 18.83 12.25
C SER A 61 -12.84 20.32 12.19
N SER A 62 -11.55 20.62 12.35
CA SER A 62 -11.01 21.97 12.21
C SER A 62 -10.51 22.23 10.78
N ARG A 63 -10.51 23.51 10.35
CA ARG A 63 -10.01 23.91 9.02
C ARG A 63 -8.55 23.47 8.76
N ASP A 64 -7.76 23.26 9.79
CA ASP A 64 -6.36 22.86 9.67
C ASP A 64 -6.17 21.34 9.47
N CYS A 65 -7.20 20.52 9.74
CA CYS A 65 -7.17 19.08 9.44
C CYS A 65 -7.22 18.80 7.93
N THR A 66 -7.67 19.77 7.12
CA THR A 66 -7.57 19.69 5.65
C THR A 66 -6.13 19.85 5.15
N LEU A 67 -5.21 20.35 5.99
CA LEU A 67 -3.79 20.49 5.65
C LEU A 67 -3.04 19.15 5.67
N TYR A 68 -3.53 18.15 6.41
CA TYR A 68 -2.91 16.81 6.46
C TYR A 68 -3.18 15.98 5.20
N ASN A 69 -4.23 16.32 4.43
CA ASN A 69 -4.50 15.79 3.10
C ASN A 69 -3.94 16.70 1.98
N ARG A 70 -3.06 17.64 2.32
CA ARG A 70 -2.35 18.35 1.26
C ARG A 70 -1.44 17.40 0.53
N PRO A 71 -1.56 17.35 -0.79
CA PRO A 71 -0.46 16.79 -1.60
C PRO A 71 0.85 17.47 -1.17
N PRO A 72 1.99 16.74 -1.22
CA PRO A 72 3.28 17.27 -0.77
C PRO A 72 3.45 18.69 -1.29
N ALA A 73 3.95 19.58 -0.41
CA ALA A 73 4.16 20.99 -0.74
C ALA A 73 4.86 21.05 -2.10
N PHE A 74 4.34 21.91 -2.98
CA PHE A 74 4.96 22.14 -4.28
C PHE A 74 6.47 22.29 -4.11
N PRO A 75 7.28 21.72 -5.02
CA PRO A 75 8.71 21.90 -4.95
C PRO A 75 9.03 23.37 -4.77
N SER A 76 10.02 23.67 -3.94
CA SER A 76 10.46 25.04 -3.64
C SER A 76 11.05 25.78 -4.86
N ARG A 77 11.09 25.12 -6.01
CA ARG A 77 11.51 25.62 -7.32
C ARG A 77 10.31 25.88 -8.24
N GLU A 78 10.50 26.75 -9.18
CA GLU A 78 9.57 26.93 -10.29
C GLU A 78 9.51 25.66 -11.16
N LEU A 79 8.29 25.21 -11.46
CA LEU A 79 8.05 24.05 -12.33
C LEU A 79 8.31 24.44 -13.77
N SER A 80 8.84 23.53 -14.57
CA SER A 80 8.92 23.69 -16.02
C SER A 80 7.51 23.66 -16.63
N ASP A 81 7.36 24.18 -17.87
CA ASP A 81 6.09 24.17 -18.57
C ASP A 81 5.54 22.75 -18.73
N ASP A 82 6.42 21.77 -19.05
CA ASP A 82 6.04 20.37 -19.18
C ASP A 82 5.57 19.75 -17.86
N GLU A 83 6.20 20.11 -16.74
CA GLU A 83 5.76 19.69 -15.42
C GLU A 83 4.41 20.33 -15.08
N THR A 84 4.24 21.60 -15.34
CA THR A 84 3.00 22.33 -15.11
C THR A 84 1.84 21.70 -15.89
N ILE A 85 2.04 21.43 -17.18
CA ILE A 85 1.06 20.75 -18.05
C ILE A 85 0.72 19.37 -17.50
N SER A 86 1.75 18.56 -17.18
CA SER A 86 1.58 17.23 -16.63
C SER A 86 0.78 17.25 -15.32
N HIS A 87 1.12 18.14 -14.39
CA HIS A 87 0.39 18.32 -13.13
C HIS A 87 -1.06 18.74 -13.32
N VAL A 88 -1.35 19.62 -14.29
CA VAL A 88 -2.73 20.05 -14.59
C VAL A 88 -3.55 18.87 -15.12
N VAL A 89 -3.02 18.11 -16.11
CA VAL A 89 -3.73 16.97 -16.70
C VAL A 89 -4.00 15.88 -15.65
N ILE A 90 -2.98 15.52 -14.86
CA ILE A 90 -3.11 14.51 -13.80
C ILE A 90 -4.14 14.95 -12.76
N ARG A 91 -4.10 16.22 -12.33
CA ARG A 91 -5.05 16.76 -11.35
C ARG A 91 -6.49 16.73 -11.86
N GLU A 92 -6.71 17.02 -13.14
CA GLU A 92 -8.06 16.96 -13.73
C GLU A 92 -8.56 15.51 -13.82
N ILE A 93 -7.67 14.56 -14.17
CA ILE A 93 -8.01 13.12 -14.16
C ILE A 93 -8.39 12.67 -12.73
N LEU A 94 -7.61 13.09 -11.71
CA LEU A 94 -7.87 12.73 -10.32
C LEU A 94 -9.17 13.31 -9.77
N LYS A 95 -9.57 14.51 -10.24
CA LYS A 95 -10.84 15.14 -9.85
C LYS A 95 -12.05 14.53 -10.54
N THR A 96 -11.87 13.94 -11.72
CA THR A 96 -12.99 13.36 -12.48
C THR A 96 -13.48 12.11 -11.75
N PRO A 97 -14.79 12.05 -11.40
CA PRO A 97 -15.33 10.84 -10.78
C PRO A 97 -15.08 9.62 -11.67
N PRO A 98 -14.67 8.49 -11.10
CA PRO A 98 -14.50 7.27 -11.89
C PRO A 98 -15.80 6.90 -12.57
N ILE A 99 -15.74 6.54 -13.85
CA ILE A 99 -16.89 6.02 -14.58
C ILE A 99 -17.32 4.73 -13.90
N GLN A 100 -18.49 4.74 -13.25
CA GLN A 100 -19.06 3.56 -12.63
C GLN A 100 -19.67 2.69 -13.72
N SER A 101 -19.05 1.55 -14.01
CA SER A 101 -19.65 0.52 -14.84
C SER A 101 -20.66 -0.29 -14.03
N LYS A 102 -21.83 -0.60 -14.63
CA LYS A 102 -22.82 -1.52 -14.05
C LYS A 102 -22.31 -2.97 -14.03
N ASN A 103 -21.38 -3.30 -14.91
CA ASN A 103 -20.78 -4.63 -15.07
C ASN A 103 -19.26 -4.55 -14.90
N SER A 104 -18.82 -4.05 -13.75
CA SER A 104 -17.38 -3.86 -13.49
C SER A 104 -16.60 -5.15 -13.63
N LYS A 105 -15.48 -5.10 -14.36
CA LYS A 105 -14.60 -6.24 -14.65
C LYS A 105 -13.20 -6.00 -14.14
N ILE A 106 -12.50 -7.09 -13.91
CA ILE A 106 -11.05 -7.11 -13.68
C ILE A 106 -10.36 -7.61 -14.95
N ALA A 107 -9.44 -6.84 -15.49
CA ALA A 107 -8.55 -7.29 -16.57
C ALA A 107 -7.30 -7.92 -15.96
N PHE A 108 -7.08 -9.21 -16.23
CA PHE A 108 -5.82 -9.89 -15.89
C PHE A 108 -4.85 -9.75 -17.05
N LEU A 109 -3.72 -9.11 -16.79
CA LEU A 109 -2.67 -8.82 -17.76
C LEU A 109 -1.55 -9.85 -17.54
N PHE A 110 -1.28 -10.69 -18.54
CA PHE A 110 -0.23 -11.69 -18.45
C PHE A 110 1.02 -11.23 -19.19
N LEU A 111 2.11 -11.07 -18.45
CA LEU A 111 3.44 -10.86 -18.99
C LEU A 111 4.18 -12.20 -18.96
N THR A 112 4.29 -12.85 -20.13
CA THR A 112 4.85 -14.19 -20.26
C THR A 112 6.09 -14.19 -21.13
N LEU A 113 7.07 -15.02 -20.77
CA LEU A 113 8.27 -15.31 -21.59
C LEU A 113 8.17 -16.68 -22.30
N GLY A 114 7.08 -17.42 -22.06
CA GLY A 114 6.92 -18.81 -22.51
C GLY A 114 6.10 -18.98 -23.78
N THR A 115 6.02 -20.23 -24.22
CA THR A 115 5.36 -20.64 -25.48
C THR A 115 3.88 -20.28 -25.50
N LEU A 116 3.54 -19.34 -26.36
CA LEU A 116 2.17 -19.08 -26.78
C LEU A 116 1.97 -19.70 -28.19
N PRO A 117 0.77 -20.12 -28.59
CA PRO A 117 0.53 -20.76 -29.88
C PRO A 117 1.01 -19.99 -31.11
N PHE A 118 1.29 -18.68 -30.97
CA PHE A 118 1.80 -17.80 -32.00
C PHE A 118 3.10 -17.10 -31.55
N GLU A 119 3.95 -17.81 -30.81
CA GLU A 119 5.20 -17.32 -30.22
C GLU A 119 6.04 -16.44 -31.16
N PRO A 120 6.33 -16.82 -32.43
CA PRO A 120 7.15 -16.01 -33.33
C PRO A 120 6.53 -14.65 -33.65
N LEU A 121 5.19 -14.58 -33.70
CA LEU A 121 4.46 -13.33 -33.93
C LEU A 121 4.48 -12.45 -32.68
N TRP A 122 4.31 -13.06 -31.51
CA TRP A 122 4.36 -12.39 -30.22
C TRP A 122 5.78 -11.98 -29.84
N ASP A 123 6.80 -12.75 -30.19
CA ASP A 123 8.21 -12.40 -29.99
C ASP A 123 8.61 -11.16 -30.80
N MET A 124 8.14 -11.04 -32.04
CA MET A 124 8.30 -9.80 -32.82
C MET A 124 7.52 -8.61 -32.23
N PHE A 125 6.37 -8.87 -31.63
CA PHE A 125 5.50 -7.84 -31.04
C PHE A 125 6.00 -7.38 -29.65
N PHE A 126 6.48 -8.33 -28.84
CA PHE A 126 6.95 -8.12 -27.47
C PHE A 126 8.46 -8.35 -27.34
N ARG A 127 9.31 -7.68 -28.08
CA ARG A 127 10.75 -7.70 -27.78
C ARG A 127 11.04 -7.08 -26.41
N VAL A 128 10.54 -7.73 -25.37
CA VAL A 128 10.74 -7.33 -23.98
C VAL A 128 12.07 -7.90 -23.53
N VAL A 129 12.99 -7.03 -23.17
CA VAL A 129 14.25 -7.42 -22.54
C VAL A 129 14.11 -7.15 -21.04
N TRP A 130 14.24 -8.19 -20.24
CA TRP A 130 14.14 -8.13 -18.79
C TRP A 130 15.06 -7.04 -18.20
N GLY A 131 14.52 -6.26 -17.23
CA GLY A 131 15.25 -5.19 -16.57
C GLY A 131 15.44 -3.92 -17.39
N LYS A 132 14.91 -3.83 -18.62
CA LYS A 132 14.93 -2.62 -19.45
C LYS A 132 13.57 -1.93 -19.43
N ILE A 133 13.54 -0.68 -19.92
CA ILE A 133 12.29 0.11 -20.07
C ILE A 133 11.23 -0.62 -20.90
N SER A 134 11.63 -1.56 -21.77
CA SER A 134 10.72 -2.37 -22.56
C SER A 134 9.76 -3.22 -21.73
N MET A 135 10.07 -3.49 -20.45
CA MET A 135 9.11 -4.08 -19.50
C MET A 135 7.96 -3.10 -19.23
N VAL A 136 8.28 -1.86 -18.89
CA VAL A 136 7.30 -0.78 -18.70
C VAL A 136 6.51 -0.51 -19.99
N ASP A 137 7.16 -0.58 -21.15
CA ASP A 137 6.47 -0.44 -22.45
C ASP A 137 5.44 -1.55 -22.67
N ALA A 138 5.78 -2.79 -22.31
CA ALA A 138 4.85 -3.92 -22.39
C ALA A 138 3.68 -3.74 -21.41
N GLU A 139 3.94 -3.35 -20.17
CA GLU A 139 2.92 -3.05 -19.17
C GLU A 139 1.97 -1.95 -19.65
N ARG A 140 2.50 -0.85 -20.19
CA ARG A 140 1.71 0.25 -20.77
C ARG A 140 0.85 -0.22 -21.95
N ARG A 141 1.38 -1.07 -22.84
CA ARG A 141 0.61 -1.65 -23.96
C ARG A 141 -0.53 -2.53 -23.47
N LEU A 142 -0.28 -3.40 -22.48
CA LEU A 142 -1.32 -4.23 -21.88
C LEU A 142 -2.41 -3.36 -21.25
N LEU A 143 -2.05 -2.32 -20.50
CA LEU A 143 -3.01 -1.37 -19.93
C LEU A 143 -3.80 -0.64 -21.02
N ALA A 144 -3.14 -0.15 -22.08
CA ALA A 144 -3.80 0.56 -23.19
C ALA A 144 -4.87 -0.33 -23.85
N HIS A 145 -4.53 -1.58 -24.20
CA HIS A 145 -5.49 -2.52 -24.80
C HIS A 145 -6.65 -2.85 -23.83
N SER A 146 -6.35 -3.05 -22.57
CA SER A 146 -7.39 -3.38 -21.59
C SER A 146 -8.30 -2.20 -21.24
N LEU A 147 -7.82 -0.97 -21.41
CA LEU A 147 -8.62 0.25 -21.25
C LEU A 147 -9.67 0.45 -22.35
N LEU A 148 -9.54 -0.24 -23.48
CA LEU A 148 -10.56 -0.19 -24.57
C LEU A 148 -11.90 -0.73 -24.10
N ASP A 149 -11.94 -1.70 -23.18
CA ASP A 149 -13.17 -2.12 -22.53
C ASP A 149 -13.50 -1.17 -21.38
N PRO A 150 -14.62 -0.40 -21.46
CA PRO A 150 -15.00 0.56 -20.41
C PRO A 150 -15.39 -0.13 -19.09
N ASP A 151 -15.76 -1.42 -19.15
CA ASP A 151 -16.15 -2.18 -17.96
C ASP A 151 -14.95 -2.64 -17.12
N ASN A 152 -13.74 -2.67 -17.68
CA ASN A 152 -12.53 -2.98 -16.94
C ASN A 152 -12.21 -1.84 -15.93
N GLN A 153 -12.47 -2.08 -14.66
CA GLN A 153 -12.29 -1.12 -13.58
C GLN A 153 -11.00 -1.37 -12.76
N HIS A 154 -10.45 -2.59 -12.87
CA HIS A 154 -9.20 -2.96 -12.21
C HIS A 154 -8.33 -3.80 -13.15
N PHE A 155 -7.01 -3.64 -13.06
CA PHE A 155 -6.01 -4.27 -13.91
C PHE A 155 -4.97 -4.96 -13.03
N VAL A 156 -4.77 -6.25 -13.20
CA VAL A 156 -3.84 -7.05 -12.39
C VAL A 156 -2.74 -7.60 -13.30
N LEU A 157 -1.48 -7.22 -13.03
CA LEU A 157 -0.33 -7.75 -13.76
C LEU A 157 0.15 -9.05 -13.12
N LEU A 158 0.18 -10.10 -13.92
CA LEU A 158 0.62 -11.44 -13.52
C LEU A 158 1.65 -11.99 -14.50
N SER A 159 2.39 -13.01 -14.08
CA SER A 159 3.23 -13.83 -14.96
C SER A 159 2.69 -15.24 -15.10
N GLU A 160 3.29 -16.02 -15.98
CA GLU A 160 3.01 -17.45 -16.20
C GLU A 160 3.23 -18.31 -14.95
N SER A 161 4.05 -17.83 -14.02
CA SER A 161 4.41 -18.51 -12.77
C SER A 161 3.66 -18.00 -11.55
N CYS A 162 2.65 -17.14 -11.76
CA CYS A 162 1.73 -16.71 -10.71
C CYS A 162 0.59 -17.71 -10.53
N VAL A 163 0.15 -17.89 -9.28
CA VAL A 163 -1.03 -18.68 -8.93
C VAL A 163 -1.98 -17.86 -8.06
N PRO A 164 -3.31 -18.07 -8.16
CA PRO A 164 -4.26 -17.44 -7.25
C PRO A 164 -4.18 -18.10 -5.87
N LEU A 165 -4.34 -17.28 -4.83
CA LEU A 165 -4.39 -17.72 -3.42
C LEU A 165 -5.81 -17.80 -2.88
N HIS A 166 -6.77 -17.16 -3.54
CA HIS A 166 -8.18 -17.10 -3.14
C HIS A 166 -9.07 -17.39 -4.34
N ASN A 167 -10.34 -17.71 -4.09
CA ASN A 167 -11.33 -17.85 -5.15
C ASN A 167 -11.61 -16.51 -5.83
N PHE A 168 -12.28 -16.58 -7.01
CA PHE A 168 -12.53 -15.37 -7.80
C PHE A 168 -13.40 -14.35 -7.08
N ASP A 169 -14.44 -14.78 -6.36
CA ASP A 169 -15.35 -13.87 -5.66
C ASP A 169 -14.64 -13.09 -4.56
N TYR A 170 -13.74 -13.73 -3.83
CA TYR A 170 -12.90 -13.05 -2.83
C TYR A 170 -11.99 -12.01 -3.49
N VAL A 171 -11.28 -12.40 -4.57
CA VAL A 171 -10.39 -11.49 -5.31
C VAL A 171 -11.16 -10.31 -5.88
N TYR A 172 -12.32 -10.58 -6.49
CA TYR A 172 -13.19 -9.56 -7.06
C TYR A 172 -13.63 -8.54 -5.99
N ASN A 173 -14.19 -9.02 -4.90
CA ASN A 173 -14.64 -8.16 -3.81
C ASN A 173 -13.49 -7.38 -3.18
N TYR A 174 -12.35 -8.04 -2.98
CA TYR A 174 -11.15 -7.41 -2.41
C TYR A 174 -10.69 -6.20 -3.24
N LEU A 175 -10.65 -6.31 -4.56
CA LEU A 175 -10.20 -5.28 -5.47
C LEU A 175 -11.29 -4.23 -5.73
N MET A 176 -12.53 -4.64 -5.97
CA MET A 176 -13.61 -3.73 -6.34
C MET A 176 -14.11 -2.86 -5.18
N LEU A 177 -14.05 -3.37 -3.94
CA LEU A 177 -14.45 -2.62 -2.75
C LEU A 177 -13.36 -1.70 -2.23
N THR A 178 -12.17 -1.70 -2.85
CA THR A 178 -11.03 -0.89 -2.43
C THR A 178 -10.81 0.27 -3.41
N ASN A 179 -10.71 1.49 -2.91
CA ASN A 179 -10.50 2.70 -3.75
C ASN A 179 -9.01 3.08 -3.92
N VAL A 180 -8.10 2.14 -3.76
CA VAL A 180 -6.65 2.37 -3.97
C VAL A 180 -6.10 1.35 -4.95
N SER A 181 -5.00 1.69 -5.61
CA SER A 181 -4.20 0.73 -6.36
C SER A 181 -3.18 0.05 -5.45
N PHE A 182 -2.93 -1.23 -5.69
CA PHE A 182 -1.90 -1.99 -5.00
C PHE A 182 -0.61 -1.92 -5.82
N ILE A 183 0.11 -0.84 -5.60
CA ILE A 183 1.44 -0.58 -6.15
C ILE A 183 2.40 -0.66 -4.99
N ASP A 184 3.36 -1.56 -5.08
CA ASP A 184 4.40 -1.71 -4.08
C ASP A 184 5.30 -0.47 -4.11
N CYS A 185 5.49 0.19 -2.98
CA CYS A 185 6.19 1.46 -2.91
C CYS A 185 6.84 1.65 -1.55
N PHE A 186 8.16 1.59 -1.50
CA PHE A 186 8.92 1.78 -0.27
C PHE A 186 10.27 2.45 -0.53
N THR A 187 10.88 2.97 0.54
CA THR A 187 12.22 3.53 0.50
C THR A 187 13.25 2.44 0.79
N ASP A 188 14.15 2.19 -0.16
CA ASP A 188 15.32 1.35 0.02
C ASP A 188 16.56 2.24 -0.10
N LEU A 189 17.26 2.49 1.01
CA LEU A 189 18.47 3.33 1.06
C LEU A 189 19.72 2.59 0.57
N GLY A 190 19.60 1.31 0.25
CA GLY A 190 20.70 0.48 -0.20
C GLY A 190 20.96 0.57 -1.71
N PRO A 191 21.91 -0.25 -2.20
CA PRO A 191 22.38 -0.22 -3.58
C PRO A 191 21.29 -0.58 -4.62
N HIS A 192 20.26 -1.34 -4.22
CA HIS A 192 19.16 -1.71 -5.12
C HIS A 192 17.95 -0.76 -5.04
N GLY A 193 18.02 0.26 -4.20
CA GLY A 193 17.05 1.34 -4.07
C GLY A 193 17.65 2.67 -4.52
N THR A 194 17.91 3.60 -3.60
CA THR A 194 18.48 4.92 -3.91
C THR A 194 19.86 4.88 -4.57
N GLY A 195 20.60 3.77 -4.44
CA GLY A 195 21.83 3.54 -5.17
C GLY A 195 21.66 3.41 -6.69
N ARG A 196 20.43 3.19 -7.17
CA ARG A 196 20.08 3.12 -8.59
C ARG A 196 19.66 4.48 -9.19
N TYR A 197 19.46 5.50 -8.35
CA TYR A 197 19.04 6.82 -8.77
C TYR A 197 20.08 7.51 -9.65
N SER A 198 19.64 8.22 -10.69
CA SER A 198 20.46 9.07 -11.54
C SER A 198 20.12 10.53 -11.31
N GLU A 199 21.13 11.37 -11.08
CA GLU A 199 20.97 12.83 -10.92
C GLU A 199 20.42 13.50 -12.20
N HIS A 200 20.54 12.85 -13.36
CA HIS A 200 19.92 13.31 -14.61
C HIS A 200 18.38 13.26 -14.61
N MET A 201 17.77 12.62 -13.62
CA MET A 201 16.32 12.65 -13.43
C MET A 201 15.83 14.00 -12.86
N MET A 202 16.73 14.79 -12.27
CA MET A 202 16.44 16.15 -11.82
C MET A 202 16.03 17.04 -13.01
N PRO A 203 15.25 18.08 -12.77
CA PRO A 203 14.63 18.44 -11.50
C PRO A 203 13.30 17.72 -11.23
N GLU A 204 12.72 17.00 -12.20
CA GLU A 204 11.35 16.47 -12.14
C GLU A 204 11.22 15.29 -11.16
N VAL A 205 12.27 14.48 -11.05
CA VAL A 205 12.33 13.38 -10.09
C VAL A 205 13.50 13.60 -9.14
N GLU A 206 13.23 14.09 -7.96
CA GLU A 206 14.23 14.25 -6.90
C GLU A 206 14.56 12.91 -6.25
N LYS A 207 15.80 12.77 -5.75
CA LYS A 207 16.26 11.57 -5.05
C LYS A 207 15.39 11.17 -3.87
N ASN A 208 14.86 12.18 -3.16
CA ASN A 208 13.96 11.96 -2.02
C ASN A 208 12.63 11.32 -2.41
N ASN A 209 12.22 11.47 -3.66
CA ASN A 209 10.98 10.91 -4.21
C ASN A 209 11.20 9.53 -4.84
N PHE A 210 12.46 9.15 -5.11
CA PHE A 210 12.78 7.89 -5.76
C PHE A 210 12.43 6.70 -4.86
N ARG A 211 11.60 5.81 -5.36
CA ARG A 211 11.06 4.64 -4.64
C ARG A 211 11.40 3.36 -5.36
N LYS A 212 11.38 2.29 -4.59
CA LYS A 212 11.44 0.92 -5.08
C LYS A 212 10.12 0.22 -4.82
N GLY A 213 9.82 -0.77 -5.65
CA GLY A 213 8.68 -1.66 -5.46
C GLY A 213 8.77 -2.88 -6.36
N SER A 214 7.79 -3.73 -6.26
CA SER A 214 7.59 -4.88 -7.13
C SER A 214 6.95 -4.42 -8.45
N GLN A 215 7.32 -5.03 -9.57
CA GLN A 215 6.64 -4.81 -10.84
C GLN A 215 5.18 -5.33 -10.84
N TRP A 216 4.83 -6.24 -9.93
CA TRP A 216 3.52 -6.91 -9.88
C TRP A 216 2.50 -6.02 -9.20
N PHE A 217 1.77 -5.27 -9.98
CA PHE A 217 0.76 -4.33 -9.50
C PHE A 217 -0.67 -4.85 -9.69
N SER A 218 -1.59 -4.27 -8.91
CA SER A 218 -3.02 -4.27 -9.19
C SER A 218 -3.52 -2.83 -9.16
N MET A 219 -4.04 -2.33 -10.29
CA MET A 219 -4.25 -0.91 -10.53
C MET A 219 -5.71 -0.60 -10.86
N LYS A 220 -6.30 0.41 -10.21
CA LYS A 220 -7.62 0.94 -10.56
C LYS A 220 -7.57 1.68 -11.90
N ARG A 221 -8.72 1.71 -12.62
CA ARG A 221 -8.85 2.32 -13.95
C ARG A 221 -8.30 3.74 -14.03
N GLN A 222 -8.63 4.57 -13.04
CA GLN A 222 -8.16 5.97 -13.00
C GLN A 222 -6.62 6.05 -13.06
N HIS A 223 -5.91 5.22 -12.30
CA HIS A 223 -4.45 5.18 -12.30
C HIS A 223 -3.88 4.64 -13.63
N ALA A 224 -4.54 3.65 -14.24
CA ALA A 224 -4.14 3.18 -15.56
C ALA A 224 -4.23 4.30 -16.61
N ILE A 225 -5.27 5.13 -16.57
CA ILE A 225 -5.40 6.31 -17.45
C ILE A 225 -4.29 7.33 -17.17
N ILE A 226 -3.96 7.58 -15.91
CA ILE A 226 -2.86 8.48 -15.53
C ILE A 226 -1.52 7.99 -16.06
N VAL A 227 -1.23 6.68 -15.96
CA VAL A 227 -0.03 6.06 -16.53
C VAL A 227 0.01 6.23 -18.05
N MET A 228 -1.14 6.14 -18.74
CA MET A 228 -1.19 6.38 -20.19
C MET A 228 -0.95 7.86 -20.54
N ALA A 229 -1.45 8.77 -19.71
CA ALA A 229 -1.28 10.22 -19.90
C ALA A 229 0.14 10.71 -19.55
N ASP A 230 0.90 9.96 -18.75
CA ASP A 230 2.26 10.35 -18.38
C ASP A 230 3.24 10.20 -19.57
N SER A 231 3.81 11.30 -19.95
CA SER A 231 4.93 11.35 -20.91
C SER A 231 6.21 11.86 -20.24
N LEU A 232 6.09 12.74 -19.26
CA LEU A 232 7.23 13.44 -18.65
C LEU A 232 8.06 12.48 -17.80
N TYR A 233 7.46 11.91 -16.77
CA TYR A 233 8.18 11.00 -15.84
C TYR A 233 8.59 9.72 -16.54
N TYR A 234 7.71 9.15 -17.38
CA TYR A 234 8.05 8.00 -18.22
C TYR A 234 9.30 8.27 -19.06
N THR A 235 9.41 9.46 -19.68
CA THR A 235 10.59 9.82 -20.47
C THR A 235 11.86 9.90 -19.60
N LYS A 236 11.77 10.43 -18.38
CA LYS A 236 12.91 10.45 -17.44
C LYS A 236 13.39 9.04 -17.12
N PHE A 237 12.48 8.12 -16.80
CA PHE A 237 12.86 6.72 -16.57
C PHE A 237 13.41 6.03 -17.81
N ARG A 238 12.82 6.28 -18.99
CA ARG A 238 13.29 5.77 -20.27
C ARG A 238 14.72 6.19 -20.58
N LEU A 239 15.08 7.41 -20.26
CA LEU A 239 16.39 7.97 -20.58
C LEU A 239 17.44 7.62 -19.52
N TYR A 240 17.08 7.64 -18.25
CA TYR A 240 18.03 7.67 -17.14
C TYR A 240 17.92 6.50 -16.15
N CYS A 241 16.97 5.57 -16.33
CA CYS A 241 16.89 4.33 -15.55
C CYS A 241 17.19 3.13 -16.46
N LYS A 242 18.47 2.82 -16.59
CA LYS A 242 18.94 1.72 -17.47
C LYS A 242 19.96 0.85 -16.75
N PRO A 243 20.01 -0.46 -17.06
CA PRO A 243 21.12 -1.31 -16.65
C PRO A 243 22.44 -0.79 -17.23
N ASN A 244 23.50 -0.87 -16.43
CA ASN A 244 24.87 -0.47 -16.78
C ASN A 244 25.04 1.01 -17.16
N MET A 245 24.13 1.88 -16.72
CA MET A 245 24.25 3.32 -16.94
C MET A 245 25.00 3.96 -15.76
N ASP A 246 26.08 4.67 -16.02
CA ASP A 246 26.92 5.36 -15.01
C ASP A 246 27.37 4.43 -13.86
N GLY A 247 27.69 3.17 -14.17
CA GLY A 247 28.08 2.16 -13.18
C GLY A 247 26.95 1.68 -12.26
N ARG A 248 25.70 2.01 -12.58
CA ARG A 248 24.50 1.64 -11.83
C ARG A 248 23.58 0.75 -12.67
N ASN A 249 22.84 -0.12 -12.00
CA ASN A 249 21.85 -0.99 -12.62
C ASN A 249 20.44 -0.57 -12.19
N CYS A 250 19.82 0.39 -12.91
CA CYS A 250 18.46 0.79 -12.68
C CYS A 250 17.50 -0.09 -13.53
N TYR A 251 16.49 -0.67 -12.86
CA TYR A 251 15.43 -1.48 -13.46
C TYR A 251 14.13 -0.69 -13.40
N ALA A 252 13.66 -0.21 -14.57
CA ALA A 252 12.56 0.76 -14.63
C ALA A 252 11.22 0.20 -14.13
N ASP A 253 10.96 -1.07 -14.33
CA ASP A 253 9.78 -1.79 -13.84
C ASP A 253 9.69 -1.87 -12.31
N GLU A 254 10.84 -1.78 -11.60
CA GLU A 254 10.87 -1.72 -10.13
C GLU A 254 10.82 -0.29 -9.57
N HIS A 255 10.97 0.75 -10.39
CA HIS A 255 11.13 2.13 -9.90
C HIS A 255 10.16 3.14 -10.50
N TYR A 256 9.69 2.96 -11.73
CA TYR A 256 8.83 3.93 -12.40
C TYR A 256 7.49 4.12 -11.68
N LEU A 257 6.66 3.10 -11.60
CA LEU A 257 5.34 3.20 -10.95
C LEU A 257 5.44 3.57 -9.47
N PRO A 258 6.33 2.98 -8.65
CA PRO A 258 6.49 3.37 -7.26
C PRO A 258 6.84 4.85 -7.09
N THR A 259 7.82 5.35 -7.85
CA THR A 259 8.24 6.75 -7.77
C THR A 259 7.15 7.69 -8.26
N PHE A 260 6.56 7.38 -9.42
CA PHE A 260 5.52 8.17 -10.04
C PHE A 260 4.33 8.36 -9.10
N PHE A 261 3.74 7.29 -8.57
CA PHE A 261 2.59 7.40 -7.68
C PHE A 261 2.93 7.94 -6.29
N ASN A 262 4.16 7.74 -5.80
CA ASN A 262 4.61 8.42 -4.59
C ASN A 262 4.57 9.96 -4.75
N MET A 263 4.81 10.47 -5.96
CA MET A 263 4.83 11.90 -6.24
C MET A 263 3.44 12.48 -6.52
N ILE A 264 2.62 11.76 -7.29
CA ILE A 264 1.39 12.34 -7.83
C ILE A 264 0.12 12.00 -7.04
N ASP A 265 0.03 10.79 -6.47
CA ASP A 265 -1.12 10.34 -5.67
C ASP A 265 -0.71 9.31 -4.60
N PRO A 266 0.11 9.70 -3.61
CA PRO A 266 0.57 8.78 -2.57
C PRO A 266 -0.58 8.21 -1.71
N GLY A 267 -1.69 8.93 -1.59
CA GLY A 267 -2.91 8.47 -0.90
C GLY A 267 -3.75 7.49 -1.71
N GLY A 268 -3.56 7.44 -3.02
CA GLY A 268 -4.27 6.54 -3.93
C GLY A 268 -3.64 5.17 -4.09
N ILE A 269 -2.51 4.90 -3.43
CA ILE A 269 -1.81 3.61 -3.46
C ILE A 269 -1.68 2.99 -2.08
N ALA A 270 -1.69 1.66 -2.03
CA ALA A 270 -1.60 0.90 -0.78
C ALA A 270 -0.16 0.68 -0.29
N ASN A 271 0.85 1.15 -1.03
CA ASN A 271 2.29 0.95 -0.75
C ASN A 271 2.70 -0.53 -0.60
N ARG A 272 1.97 -1.44 -1.22
CA ARG A 272 2.24 -2.88 -1.25
C ARG A 272 1.66 -3.52 -2.50
N SER A 273 2.20 -4.67 -2.88
CA SER A 273 1.61 -5.56 -3.89
C SER A 273 0.56 -6.48 -3.27
N VAL A 274 -0.34 -7.01 -4.08
CA VAL A 274 -1.21 -8.15 -3.75
C VAL A 274 -0.65 -9.49 -4.27
N THR A 275 0.53 -9.47 -4.87
CA THR A 275 1.26 -10.66 -5.33
C THR A 275 2.44 -10.92 -4.41
N TYR A 276 2.41 -12.05 -3.70
CA TYR A 276 3.52 -12.48 -2.86
C TYR A 276 4.72 -12.90 -3.69
N VAL A 277 5.91 -12.45 -3.29
CA VAL A 277 7.20 -12.81 -3.90
C VAL A 277 8.20 -13.07 -2.77
N ASP A 278 8.77 -14.27 -2.74
CA ASP A 278 9.72 -14.65 -1.70
C ASP A 278 11.15 -14.22 -2.06
N TRP A 279 11.64 -13.16 -1.40
CA TRP A 279 13.01 -12.67 -1.49
C TRP A 279 13.87 -13.01 -0.25
N SER A 280 13.41 -13.91 0.61
CA SER A 280 14.08 -14.25 1.87
C SER A 280 15.52 -14.76 1.69
N GLU A 281 15.79 -15.39 0.56
CA GLU A 281 17.13 -15.93 0.25
C GLU A 281 18.15 -14.85 -0.15
N GLY A 282 17.73 -13.62 -0.44
CA GLY A 282 18.61 -12.52 -0.84
C GLY A 282 19.39 -12.76 -2.15
N LYS A 283 18.88 -13.63 -3.01
CA LYS A 283 19.47 -13.98 -4.32
C LYS A 283 19.04 -12.99 -5.42
N TRP A 284 19.63 -13.14 -6.60
CA TRP A 284 19.28 -12.36 -7.80
C TRP A 284 17.85 -12.59 -8.28
N HIS A 285 17.28 -13.77 -7.99
CA HIS A 285 15.92 -14.13 -8.32
C HIS A 285 15.18 -14.54 -7.05
N PRO A 286 13.87 -14.31 -6.99
CA PRO A 286 13.08 -14.77 -5.88
C PRO A 286 13.06 -16.31 -5.85
N ARG A 287 12.81 -16.84 -4.67
CA ARG A 287 12.62 -18.29 -4.50
C ARG A 287 11.52 -18.78 -5.44
N SER A 288 11.79 -19.93 -6.06
CA SER A 288 10.84 -20.63 -6.90
C SER A 288 10.38 -21.92 -6.19
N PHE A 289 9.06 -22.09 -6.12
CA PHE A 289 8.44 -23.21 -5.43
C PHE A 289 8.30 -24.41 -6.37
N ARG A 290 8.70 -25.58 -5.88
CA ARG A 290 8.60 -26.89 -6.56
C ARG A 290 7.47 -27.70 -5.98
N ALA A 291 7.11 -28.82 -6.62
CA ALA A 291 6.00 -29.69 -6.18
C ALA A 291 6.13 -30.12 -4.70
N GLN A 292 7.34 -30.40 -4.23
CA GLN A 292 7.61 -30.78 -2.84
C GLN A 292 7.38 -29.66 -1.82
N ASP A 293 7.46 -28.40 -2.24
CA ASP A 293 7.23 -27.24 -1.38
C ASP A 293 5.73 -27.00 -1.14
N ILE A 294 4.87 -27.58 -1.98
CA ILE A 294 3.43 -27.32 -1.96
C ILE A 294 2.75 -28.27 -0.96
N THR A 295 2.49 -27.72 0.20
CA THR A 295 1.71 -28.37 1.26
C THR A 295 0.49 -27.51 1.60
N PHE A 296 -0.52 -28.12 2.22
CA PHE A 296 -1.68 -27.38 2.71
C PHE A 296 -1.29 -26.26 3.70
N GLU A 297 -0.38 -26.56 4.61
CA GLU A 297 0.10 -25.61 5.60
C GLU A 297 0.82 -24.41 4.95
N PHE A 298 1.69 -24.66 3.97
CA PHE A 298 2.36 -23.61 3.20
C PHE A 298 1.34 -22.68 2.51
N LEU A 299 0.36 -23.26 1.82
CA LEU A 299 -0.68 -22.47 1.13
C LEU A 299 -1.56 -21.70 2.12
N LYS A 300 -1.95 -22.33 3.22
CA LYS A 300 -2.71 -21.69 4.29
C LYS A 300 -1.95 -20.51 4.90
N ASN A 301 -0.64 -20.66 5.12
CA ASN A 301 0.19 -19.57 5.63
C ASN A 301 0.23 -18.39 4.66
N LEU A 302 0.35 -18.65 3.34
CA LEU A 302 0.33 -17.59 2.34
C LEU A 302 -1.02 -16.86 2.28
N THR A 303 -2.13 -17.61 2.34
CA THR A 303 -3.49 -17.04 2.27
C THR A 303 -3.89 -16.25 3.50
N SER A 304 -3.31 -16.56 4.67
CA SER A 304 -3.63 -15.90 5.94
C SER A 304 -2.64 -14.81 6.35
N MET A 305 -1.66 -14.49 5.50
CA MET A 305 -0.63 -13.49 5.83
C MET A 305 -1.21 -12.08 5.86
N GLU A 306 -1.31 -11.48 7.04
CA GLU A 306 -1.90 -10.16 7.29
C GLU A 306 -0.90 -9.01 7.33
N ASP A 307 0.40 -9.31 7.26
CA ASP A 307 1.46 -8.31 7.18
C ASP A 307 2.18 -8.42 5.83
N SER A 308 2.29 -7.28 5.12
CA SER A 308 3.09 -7.19 3.90
C SER A 308 4.58 -7.17 4.25
N ILE A 309 5.40 -7.78 3.41
CA ILE A 309 6.85 -7.89 3.61
C ILE A 309 7.57 -7.27 2.43
N HIS A 310 8.50 -6.34 2.72
CA HIS A 310 9.42 -5.78 1.74
C HIS A 310 10.86 -6.12 2.13
N PHE A 311 11.61 -6.65 1.18
CA PHE A 311 13.03 -6.93 1.35
C PHE A 311 13.85 -5.79 0.73
N THR A 312 14.61 -5.10 1.58
CA THR A 312 15.47 -3.99 1.14
C THR A 312 16.93 -4.44 1.00
N SER A 313 17.68 -3.71 0.23
CA SER A 313 19.14 -3.84 0.12
C SER A 313 19.89 -2.95 1.12
N ASP A 314 19.18 -2.21 1.96
CA ASP A 314 19.77 -1.42 3.04
C ASP A 314 20.34 -2.36 4.13
N PRO A 315 21.64 -2.32 4.40
CA PRO A 315 22.27 -3.18 5.40
C PRO A 315 21.76 -2.93 6.83
N LYS A 316 21.20 -1.75 7.10
CA LYS A 316 20.65 -1.36 8.41
C LYS A 316 19.20 -1.82 8.61
N ARG A 317 18.45 -1.97 7.52
CA ARG A 317 17.03 -2.32 7.57
C ARG A 317 16.66 -3.25 6.42
N ARG A 318 16.96 -4.53 6.57
CA ARG A 318 16.76 -5.53 5.51
C ARG A 318 15.31 -5.89 5.23
N VAL A 319 14.44 -5.81 6.23
CA VAL A 319 13.02 -6.19 6.12
C VAL A 319 12.16 -5.06 6.66
N ILE A 320 11.13 -4.73 5.90
CA ILE A 320 10.07 -3.81 6.30
C ILE A 320 8.77 -4.60 6.29
N THR A 321 8.00 -4.54 7.36
CA THR A 321 6.69 -5.15 7.46
C THR A 321 5.65 -4.10 7.78
N GLY A 322 4.43 -4.30 7.30
CA GLY A 322 3.31 -3.42 7.59
C GLY A 322 1.97 -4.17 7.50
N PRO A 323 1.03 -3.89 8.41
CA PRO A 323 -0.25 -4.57 8.42
C PRO A 323 -1.07 -4.21 7.18
N CYS A 324 -1.79 -5.20 6.66
CA CYS A 324 -2.74 -5.01 5.58
C CYS A 324 -4.12 -4.69 6.16
N LEU A 325 -4.48 -3.42 6.10
CA LEU A 325 -5.72 -2.93 6.72
C LEU A 325 -6.80 -2.65 5.67
N TRP A 326 -8.04 -2.90 6.04
CA TRP A 326 -9.24 -2.44 5.36
C TRP A 326 -10.25 -2.00 6.42
N ASN A 327 -10.69 -0.75 6.37
CA ASN A 327 -11.53 -0.16 7.39
C ASN A 327 -11.01 -0.44 8.82
N THR A 328 -9.70 -0.24 9.03
CA THR A 328 -8.98 -0.47 10.29
C THR A 328 -8.83 -1.93 10.73
N MET A 329 -9.48 -2.88 10.07
CA MET A 329 -9.35 -4.31 10.36
C MET A 329 -8.22 -4.93 9.53
N LYS A 330 -7.47 -5.85 10.13
CA LYS A 330 -6.49 -6.66 9.41
C LYS A 330 -7.19 -7.60 8.43
N ARG A 331 -6.58 -7.78 7.27
CA ARG A 331 -7.01 -8.74 6.25
C ARG A 331 -5.80 -9.36 5.56
N PRO A 332 -5.95 -10.51 4.90
CA PRO A 332 -4.89 -11.10 4.10
C PRO A 332 -4.32 -10.10 3.09
N CYS A 333 -2.99 -10.07 2.98
CA CYS A 333 -2.28 -9.14 2.10
C CYS A 333 -2.29 -9.57 0.65
N TYR A 334 -2.20 -10.87 0.40
CA TYR A 334 -1.85 -11.41 -0.90
C TYR A 334 -3.01 -12.18 -1.52
N LEU A 335 -3.32 -11.84 -2.77
CA LEU A 335 -4.34 -12.49 -3.59
C LEU A 335 -3.72 -13.51 -4.55
N PHE A 336 -2.45 -13.29 -4.88
CA PHE A 336 -1.65 -14.11 -5.79
C PHE A 336 -0.29 -14.36 -5.17
N ALA A 337 0.40 -15.41 -5.66
CA ALA A 337 1.78 -15.67 -5.27
C ALA A 337 2.60 -16.16 -6.47
N ARG A 338 3.91 -15.95 -6.38
CA ARG A 338 4.92 -16.42 -7.33
C ARG A 338 6.25 -16.69 -6.61
N LYS A 339 7.11 -17.53 -7.12
CA LYS A 339 7.23 -18.07 -8.45
C LYS A 339 7.03 -19.59 -8.38
N PHE A 340 6.03 -20.12 -9.09
CA PHE A 340 5.73 -21.55 -9.08
C PHE A 340 6.18 -22.18 -10.38
N TYR A 341 6.82 -23.37 -10.27
CA TYR A 341 7.13 -24.18 -11.45
C TYR A 341 5.88 -24.90 -11.98
N PRO A 342 5.78 -25.21 -13.28
CA PRO A 342 4.64 -25.93 -13.85
C PRO A 342 4.33 -27.27 -13.17
N GLU A 343 5.36 -27.97 -12.68
CA GLU A 343 5.25 -29.23 -11.95
C GLU A 343 4.45 -29.14 -10.63
N THR A 344 4.15 -27.92 -10.17
CA THR A 344 3.35 -27.69 -8.94
C THR A 344 1.85 -27.84 -9.18
N LEU A 345 1.41 -27.87 -10.45
CA LEU A 345 0.00 -27.81 -10.82
C LEU A 345 -0.86 -28.88 -10.12
N ASP A 346 -0.46 -30.14 -10.19
CA ASP A 346 -1.22 -31.24 -9.59
C ASP A 346 -1.41 -31.05 -8.09
N ARG A 347 -0.34 -30.63 -7.39
CA ARG A 347 -0.40 -30.33 -5.95
C ARG A 347 -1.30 -29.16 -5.62
N LEU A 348 -1.21 -28.10 -6.40
CA LEU A 348 -2.08 -26.93 -6.25
C LEU A 348 -3.54 -27.33 -6.46
N MET A 349 -3.86 -28.11 -7.50
CA MET A 349 -5.23 -28.58 -7.78
C MET A 349 -5.80 -29.43 -6.64
N ILE A 350 -5.00 -30.32 -6.04
CA ILE A 350 -5.42 -31.14 -4.89
C ILE A 350 -5.83 -30.25 -3.71
N HIS A 351 -5.12 -29.16 -3.47
CA HIS A 351 -5.36 -28.30 -2.31
C HIS A 351 -6.26 -27.11 -2.60
N PHE A 352 -6.55 -26.79 -3.89
CA PHE A 352 -7.20 -25.55 -4.30
C PHE A 352 -8.49 -25.25 -3.55
N SER A 353 -9.41 -26.21 -3.49
CA SER A 353 -10.68 -26.05 -2.77
C SER A 353 -10.52 -25.78 -1.27
N ASN A 354 -9.45 -26.29 -0.68
CA ASN A 354 -9.23 -26.21 0.76
C ASN A 354 -8.57 -24.90 1.20
N TYR A 355 -7.70 -24.33 0.38
CA TYR A 355 -7.00 -23.07 0.75
C TYR A 355 -7.64 -21.81 0.18
N THR A 356 -8.53 -21.94 -0.82
CA THR A 356 -9.22 -20.79 -1.44
C THR A 356 -10.59 -20.48 -0.81
N THR A 357 -11.10 -21.36 0.03
CA THR A 357 -12.33 -21.13 0.81
C THR A 357 -11.96 -20.41 2.10
N VAL A 358 -12.07 -19.09 2.11
CA VAL A 358 -12.05 -18.28 3.32
C VAL A 358 -13.31 -17.42 3.33
#